data_96473badd3da066c2cbfe43a603cc865
#
_entry.id   96473badd3da066c2cbfe43a603cc865
#
_cell.length_a   1.000
_cell.length_b   1.000
_cell.length_c   1.000
_cell.angle_alpha   90.00
_cell.angle_beta   90.00
_cell.angle_gamma   90.00
#
_symmetry.space_group_name_H-M   'P 1'
#
loop_
_entity.id
_entity.type
_entity.pdbx_description
1 polymer ?
#
loop_
_entity_poly.entity_id
_entity_poly.type
_entity_poly.pdbx_seq_one_letter_code
_entity_poly.pdbx_strand_id
1 'polypeptide(L)' 'MLAAIREWNQKRTLRSMLTDPRSARGFRSTGQLEKGISADRSTTERLLQSIGARKADGAEEWTLNPL' A
#
# COMPACT_ATOMS: atom_id res chain seq x y z
N MET A 1 -21.28 -1.99 -5.68
CA MET A 1 -20.79 -0.84 -6.45
C MET A 1 -19.98 0.14 -5.63
N LEU A 2 -20.51 0.60 -4.50
CA LEU A 2 -19.73 1.49 -3.63
C LEU A 2 -18.45 0.84 -3.14
N ALA A 3 -18.48 -0.46 -2.88
CA ALA A 3 -17.28 -1.19 -2.43
C ALA A 3 -16.18 -1.20 -3.51
N ALA A 4 -16.56 -1.34 -4.78
CA ALA A 4 -15.60 -1.35 -5.88
C ALA A 4 -14.95 0.02 -6.07
N ILE A 5 -15.73 1.10 -5.94
CA ILE A 5 -15.21 2.46 -6.05
C ILE A 5 -14.27 2.75 -4.90
N ARG A 6 -14.65 2.34 -3.68
CA ARG A 6 -13.81 2.53 -2.50
C ARG A 6 -12.49 1.78 -2.65
N GLU A 7 -12.54 0.54 -3.11
CA GLU A 7 -11.35 -0.28 -3.32
C GLU A 7 -10.45 0.34 -4.38
N TRP A 8 -11.02 0.84 -5.48
CA TRP A 8 -10.26 1.52 -6.52
C TRP A 8 -9.54 2.75 -5.97
N ASN A 9 -10.24 3.55 -5.17
CA ASN A 9 -9.66 4.74 -4.54
C ASN A 9 -8.55 4.36 -3.56
N GLN A 10 -8.77 3.30 -2.78
CA GLN A 10 -7.76 2.82 -1.85
C GLN A 10 -6.50 2.35 -2.57
N LYS A 11 -6.66 1.59 -3.66
CA LYS A 11 -5.54 1.14 -4.47
C LYS A 11 -4.77 2.32 -5.07
N ARG A 12 -5.49 3.31 -5.55
CA ARG A 12 -4.87 4.52 -6.09
C ARG A 12 -4.07 5.25 -5.03
N THR A 13 -4.62 5.37 -3.83
CA THR A 13 -3.94 6.00 -2.71
C THR A 13 -2.68 5.24 -2.33
N LEU A 14 -2.75 3.90 -2.27
CA LEU A 14 -1.60 3.06 -1.96
C LEU A 14 -0.48 3.26 -3.00
N ARG A 15 -0.82 3.26 -4.27
CA ARG A 15 0.15 3.50 -5.33
C ARG A 15 0.81 4.87 -5.18
N SER A 16 0.01 5.89 -4.89
CA SER A 16 0.51 7.24 -4.70
C SER A 16 1.48 7.31 -3.52
N MET A 17 1.13 6.67 -2.42
CA MET A 17 2.00 6.64 -1.23
C MET A 17 3.31 5.93 -1.51
N LEU A 18 3.26 4.80 -2.23
CA LEU A 18 4.45 4.01 -2.52
C LEU A 18 5.35 4.63 -3.58
N THR A 19 4.81 5.49 -4.42
CA THR A 19 5.58 6.17 -5.47
C THR A 19 5.96 7.59 -5.10
N ASP A 20 5.58 8.05 -3.91
CA ASP A 20 5.91 9.39 -3.42
C ASP A 20 7.44 9.51 -3.25
N PRO A 21 8.08 10.50 -3.88
CA PRO A 21 9.54 10.67 -3.75
C PRO A 21 9.99 10.96 -2.32
N ARG A 22 9.07 11.34 -1.43
CA ARG A 22 9.38 11.56 -0.02
C ARG A 22 9.43 10.26 0.78
N SER A 23 9.00 9.15 0.19
CA SER A 23 9.11 7.85 0.83
C SER A 23 10.57 7.41 0.87
N ALA A 24 11.05 6.99 2.03
CA ALA A 24 12.43 6.53 2.18
C ALA A 24 12.63 5.28 1.30
N ARG A 25 13.47 5.40 0.27
CA ARG A 25 13.79 4.32 -0.68
C ARG A 25 12.56 3.69 -1.35
N GLY A 26 11.43 4.40 -1.37
CA GLY A 26 10.19 3.87 -1.94
C GLY A 26 9.47 2.88 -1.06
N PHE A 27 9.84 2.77 0.21
CA PHE A 27 9.19 1.88 1.17
C PHE A 27 8.27 2.65 2.10
N ARG A 28 7.17 2.01 2.48
CA ARG A 28 6.25 2.52 3.48
C ARG A 28 5.84 1.40 4.43
N SER A 29 5.71 1.71 5.71
CA SER A 29 5.28 0.72 6.69
C SER A 29 3.80 0.38 6.49
N THR A 30 3.43 -0.86 6.86
CA THR A 30 2.04 -1.30 6.79
C THR A 30 1.13 -0.37 7.60
N GLY A 31 1.57 0.06 8.78
CA GLY A 31 0.80 0.98 9.62
C GLY A 31 0.50 2.31 8.97
N GLN A 32 1.46 2.87 8.24
CA GLN A 32 1.25 4.11 7.51
C GLN A 32 0.25 3.92 6.37
N LEU A 33 0.34 2.79 5.68
CA LEU A 33 -0.57 2.47 4.58
C LEU A 33 -1.99 2.25 5.08
N GLU A 34 -2.15 1.56 6.21
CA GLU A 34 -3.45 1.36 6.85
C GLU A 34 -4.12 2.69 7.15
N LYS A 35 -3.37 3.62 7.72
CA LYS A 35 -3.90 4.95 8.05
C LYS A 35 -4.25 5.74 6.80
N GLY A 36 -3.43 5.61 5.75
CA GLY A 36 -3.63 6.33 4.52
C GLY A 36 -4.91 5.96 3.79
N ILE A 37 -5.34 4.70 3.91
CA ILE A 37 -6.55 4.22 3.24
C ILE A 37 -7.69 3.92 4.22
N SER A 38 -7.48 4.16 5.50
CA SER A 38 -8.48 3.90 6.55
C SER A 38 -9.00 2.47 6.51
N ALA A 39 -8.10 1.51 6.40
CA ALA A 39 -8.44 0.09 6.33
C ALA A 39 -7.65 -0.69 7.38
N ASP A 40 -8.11 -1.90 7.69
CA ASP A 40 -7.41 -2.76 8.61
C ASP A 40 -6.20 -3.41 7.91
N ARG A 41 -5.36 -4.09 8.70
CA ARG A 41 -4.14 -4.70 8.19
C ARG A 41 -4.42 -5.74 7.10
N SER A 42 -5.39 -6.59 7.35
CA SER A 42 -5.73 -7.66 6.41
C SER A 42 -6.15 -7.13 5.06
N THR A 43 -7.04 -6.11 5.06
CA THR A 43 -7.50 -5.45 3.84
C THR A 43 -6.35 -4.74 3.16
N THR A 44 -5.52 -4.04 3.93
CA THR A 44 -4.38 -3.31 3.38
C THR A 44 -3.40 -4.26 2.68
N GLU A 45 -3.07 -5.38 3.31
CA GLU A 45 -2.17 -6.36 2.71
C GLU A 45 -2.75 -6.95 1.43
N ARG A 46 -4.05 -7.27 1.43
CA ARG A 46 -4.71 -7.80 0.24
C ARG A 46 -4.64 -6.81 -0.92
N LEU A 47 -4.91 -5.54 -0.64
CA LEU A 47 -4.87 -4.50 -1.67
C LEU A 47 -3.45 -4.25 -2.17
N LEU A 48 -2.47 -4.29 -1.28
CA LEU A 48 -1.06 -4.15 -1.66
C LEU A 48 -0.63 -5.26 -2.62
N GLN A 49 -1.00 -6.50 -2.32
CA GLN A 49 -0.71 -7.62 -3.22
C GLN A 49 -1.40 -7.43 -4.56
N SER A 50 -2.63 -6.93 -4.54
CA SER A 50 -3.42 -6.71 -5.75
C SER A 50 -2.79 -5.69 -6.70
N ILE A 51 -2.11 -4.68 -6.17
CA ILE A 51 -1.45 -3.67 -7.00
C ILE A 51 -0.01 -4.04 -7.37
N GLY A 52 0.44 -5.21 -6.94
CA GLY A 52 1.78 -5.69 -7.25
C GLY A 52 2.86 -5.19 -6.30
N ALA A 53 2.48 -4.67 -5.15
CA ALA A 53 3.45 -4.25 -4.14
C ALA A 53 4.12 -5.46 -3.51
N ARG A 54 5.35 -5.28 -3.06
CA ARG A 54 6.15 -6.33 -2.44
C ARG A 54 6.53 -5.94 -1.03
N LYS A 55 6.53 -6.91 -0.15
CA LYS A 55 6.93 -6.72 1.23
C LYS A 55 8.43 -6.95 1.36
N ALA A 56 9.10 -6.07 2.08
CA ALA A 56 10.53 -6.21 2.32
C ALA A 56 10.79 -7.37 3.29
N ASP A 57 11.85 -8.11 3.03
CA ASP A 57 12.23 -9.23 3.90
C ASP A 57 12.64 -8.72 5.28
N GLY A 58 12.05 -9.30 6.32
CA GLY A 58 12.37 -8.99 7.69
C GLY A 58 11.82 -7.66 8.22
N ALA A 59 11.01 -6.97 7.43
CA ALA A 59 10.41 -5.69 7.83
C ALA A 59 8.96 -5.60 7.39
N GLU A 60 8.17 -4.84 8.12
CA GLU A 60 6.77 -4.61 7.77
C GLU A 60 6.64 -3.38 6.87
N GLU A 61 7.37 -3.40 5.77
CA GLU A 61 7.39 -2.32 4.81
C GLU A 61 7.08 -2.83 3.41
N TRP A 62 6.42 -2.02 2.60
CA TRP A 62 6.01 -2.38 1.26
C TRP A 62 6.56 -1.41 0.24
N THR A 63 6.79 -1.90 -0.98
CA THR A 63 7.28 -1.09 -2.09
C THR A 63 6.66 -1.56 -3.40
N LEU A 64 6.57 -0.66 -4.38
CA LEU A 64 6.21 -1.01 -5.75
C LEU A 64 7.45 -1.23 -6.61
N ASN A 65 8.62 -0.88 -6.10
CA ASN A 65 9.86 -1.06 -6.84
C ASN A 65 10.25 -2.54 -6.90
N PRO A 66 10.85 -3.00 -8.00
CA PRO A 66 11.38 -4.36 -8.05
C PRO A 66 12.46 -4.53 -6.98
N LEU A 67 12.40 -5.64 -6.30
CA LEU A 67 13.39 -5.96 -5.26
C LEU A 67 14.57 -6.73 -5.84
#